data_d40d90423ac9413951ab6590b4797829
#
_entry.id   d40d90423ac9413951ab6590b4797829
#
_cell.length_a   1.000
_cell.length_b   1.000
_cell.length_c   1.000
_cell.angle_alpha   90.00
_cell.angle_beta   90.00
_cell.angle_gamma   90.00
#
_symmetry.space_group_name_H-M   'P 1'
#
loop_
_entity.id
_entity.type
_entity.pdbx_description
1 polymer ?
#
loop_
_entity_poly.entity_id
_entity_poly.type
_entity_poly.pdbx_seq_one_letter_code
_entity_poly.pdbx_strand_id
1 'polypeptide(L)'
;KVGMSHIMAVDYRKKSTTAGQEIRMPVTIVEIPPMKVIGARGYIQDTYGLRTLTEAWEKKIDKDLERTLPIPKGHNAKAAWKKMSDSDLEEVRLLVHTQPRMVTGIPKKRPEIMEMAVGGGSVDAQIEFAKEMMGKEFTMSDFTQDGEMLDAIAVTTGYGFQGHVKRWGVKLLTHKNSKHRRMIGNLGPFSPG
;
A
#
# COMPACT_ATOMS: atom_id res chain seq x y z
N LYS A 1 2.96 13.86 -5.19
CA LYS A 1 3.78 14.99 -4.76
C LYS A 1 3.40 16.22 -5.58
N VAL A 2 2.95 17.26 -4.90
CA VAL A 2 2.60 18.56 -5.53
C VAL A 2 3.84 19.46 -5.60
N GLY A 3 4.57 19.54 -4.49
CA GLY A 3 5.74 20.38 -4.40
C GLY A 3 6.54 20.16 -3.12
N MET A 4 7.52 21.01 -2.92
CA MET A 4 8.31 21.08 -1.70
C MET A 4 8.31 22.52 -1.19
N SER A 5 8.26 22.66 0.11
CA SER A 5 8.29 23.96 0.80
C SER A 5 9.00 23.82 2.13
N HIS A 6 8.82 24.77 3.02
CA HIS A 6 9.29 24.68 4.39
C HIS A 6 8.23 25.24 5.32
N ILE A 7 8.26 24.78 6.55
CA ILE A 7 7.45 25.29 7.65
C ILE A 7 8.36 25.75 8.79
N MET A 8 7.87 26.66 9.59
CA MET A 8 8.47 27.00 10.87
C MET A 8 7.80 26.14 11.93
N ALA A 9 8.59 25.39 12.69
CA ALA A 9 8.10 24.50 13.73
C ALA A 9 8.98 24.59 14.97
N VAL A 10 8.40 24.41 16.14
CA VAL A 10 9.17 24.30 17.39
C VAL A 10 9.80 22.92 17.49
N ASP A 11 11.09 22.86 17.76
CA ASP A 11 11.81 21.59 17.92
C ASP A 11 11.54 20.99 19.31
N TYR A 12 10.71 19.94 19.36
CA TYR A 12 10.40 19.21 20.60
C TYR A 12 11.31 18.01 20.88
N ARG A 13 12.36 17.80 20.09
CA ARG A 13 13.31 16.70 20.31
C ARG A 13 14.16 16.98 21.55
N LYS A 14 13.98 16.18 22.59
CA LYS A 14 14.58 16.39 23.94
C LYS A 14 16.12 16.50 23.98
N LYS A 15 16.83 15.92 23.01
CA LYS A 15 18.31 15.90 22.95
C LYS A 15 18.87 16.73 21.80
N SER A 16 18.06 17.59 21.17
CA SER A 16 18.51 18.47 20.11
C SER A 16 19.16 19.70 20.68
N THR A 17 20.19 20.25 20.00
CA THR A 17 20.78 21.55 20.34
C THR A 17 19.83 22.71 20.11
N THR A 18 18.76 22.51 19.33
CA THR A 18 17.73 23.50 19.00
C THR A 18 16.42 23.23 19.76
N ALA A 19 16.45 22.39 20.79
CA ALA A 19 15.25 22.05 21.57
C ALA A 19 14.56 23.32 22.11
N GLY A 20 13.25 23.45 21.85
CA GLY A 20 12.43 24.61 22.26
C GLY A 20 12.57 25.84 21.37
N GLN A 21 13.41 25.83 20.34
CA GLN A 21 13.55 26.92 19.38
C GLN A 21 12.71 26.69 18.13
N GLU A 22 12.32 27.75 17.45
CA GLU A 22 11.74 27.67 16.13
C GLU A 22 12.81 27.30 15.10
N ILE A 23 12.55 26.23 14.37
CA ILE A 23 13.43 25.75 13.30
C ILE A 23 12.69 25.76 11.97
N ARG A 24 13.44 26.00 10.91
CA ARG A 24 12.97 25.86 9.53
C ARG A 24 13.06 24.40 9.12
N MET A 25 11.90 23.77 8.92
CA MET A 25 11.81 22.37 8.53
C MET A 25 11.39 22.24 7.06
N PRO A 26 12.18 21.58 6.21
CA PRO A 26 11.76 21.29 4.83
C PRO A 26 10.63 20.27 4.83
N VAL A 27 9.61 20.50 4.00
CA VAL A 27 8.46 19.62 3.88
C VAL A 27 8.15 19.32 2.42
N THR A 28 7.58 18.16 2.19
CA THR A 28 7.02 17.76 0.89
C THR A 28 5.49 17.81 0.98
N ILE A 29 4.88 18.53 0.06
CA ILE A 29 3.42 18.61 -0.05
C ILE A 29 2.96 17.43 -0.92
N VAL A 30 2.08 16.60 -0.34
CA VAL A 30 1.52 15.42 -1.01
C VAL A 30 0.01 15.59 -1.11
N GLU A 31 -0.54 15.45 -2.30
CA GLU A 31 -1.98 15.41 -2.54
C GLU A 31 -2.46 13.98 -2.36
N ILE A 32 -3.45 13.78 -1.50
CA ILE A 32 -4.01 12.47 -1.14
C ILE A 32 -5.52 12.53 -1.35
N PRO A 33 -6.04 12.10 -2.50
CA PRO A 33 -7.47 12.01 -2.71
C PRO A 33 -8.08 10.93 -1.80
N PRO A 34 -9.38 11.03 -1.46
CA PRO A 34 -10.05 10.01 -0.66
C PRO A 34 -9.98 8.64 -1.35
N MET A 35 -9.92 7.59 -0.56
CA MET A 35 -10.04 6.21 -1.02
C MET A 35 -11.46 5.74 -0.83
N LYS A 36 -11.90 4.78 -1.65
CA LYS A 36 -13.26 4.26 -1.61
C LYS A 36 -13.27 2.78 -1.27
N VAL A 37 -14.16 2.40 -0.37
CA VAL A 37 -14.38 1.00 0.04
C VAL A 37 -15.29 0.32 -0.98
N ILE A 38 -14.84 -0.77 -1.56
CA ILE A 38 -15.56 -1.56 -2.57
C ILE A 38 -15.98 -2.94 -2.08
N GLY A 39 -15.39 -3.41 -0.99
CA GLY A 39 -15.69 -4.73 -0.48
C GLY A 39 -15.07 -4.96 0.89
N ALA A 40 -15.41 -6.12 1.44
CA ALA A 40 -14.80 -6.65 2.65
C ALA A 40 -14.43 -8.11 2.43
N ARG A 41 -13.35 -8.54 3.04
CA ARG A 41 -12.81 -9.90 2.96
C ARG A 41 -12.62 -10.46 4.36
N GLY A 42 -13.21 -11.64 4.62
CA GLY A 42 -13.06 -12.36 5.87
C GLY A 42 -11.95 -13.41 5.77
N TYR A 43 -11.13 -13.49 6.79
CA TYR A 43 -10.01 -14.43 6.92
C TYR A 43 -10.24 -15.39 8.06
N ILE A 44 -9.88 -16.65 7.83
CA ILE A 44 -9.83 -17.71 8.83
C ILE A 44 -8.39 -18.18 9.01
N GLN A 45 -8.06 -18.61 10.22
CA GLN A 45 -6.78 -19.25 10.51
C GLN A 45 -6.81 -20.71 10.06
N ASP A 46 -5.87 -21.08 9.22
CA ASP A 46 -5.62 -22.46 8.79
C ASP A 46 -4.23 -22.90 9.27
N THR A 47 -3.90 -24.17 9.15
CA THR A 47 -2.59 -24.72 9.51
C THR A 47 -1.41 -24.07 8.78
N TYR A 48 -1.66 -23.52 7.59
CA TYR A 48 -0.66 -22.81 6.78
C TYR A 48 -0.72 -21.28 6.91
N GLY A 49 -1.55 -20.74 7.81
CA GLY A 49 -1.72 -19.30 8.02
C GLY A 49 -3.10 -18.81 7.64
N LEU A 50 -3.24 -17.49 7.45
CA LEU A 50 -4.50 -16.85 7.10
C LEU A 50 -4.96 -17.22 5.69
N ARG A 51 -6.19 -17.71 5.59
CA ARG A 51 -6.85 -18.05 4.34
C ARG A 51 -8.14 -17.25 4.18
N THR A 52 -8.36 -16.72 2.97
CA THR A 52 -9.61 -16.04 2.63
C THR A 52 -10.79 -17.03 2.67
N LEU A 53 -11.81 -16.71 3.46
CA LEU A 53 -13.05 -17.48 3.53
C LEU A 53 -14.05 -17.05 2.45
N THR A 54 -14.33 -15.75 2.38
CA THR A 54 -15.29 -15.16 1.45
C THR A 54 -15.09 -13.66 1.32
N GLU A 55 -15.69 -13.08 0.29
CA GLU A 55 -15.64 -11.65 0.01
C GLU A 55 -17.07 -11.13 -0.19
N ALA A 56 -17.35 -9.96 0.37
CA ALA A 56 -18.57 -9.23 0.12
C ALA A 56 -18.23 -7.97 -0.69
N TRP A 57 -18.86 -7.79 -1.84
CA TRP A 57 -18.63 -6.67 -2.74
C TRP A 57 -19.79 -5.70 -2.75
N GLU A 58 -19.49 -4.41 -2.95
CA GLU A 58 -20.52 -3.39 -3.15
C GLU A 58 -21.23 -3.59 -4.50
N LYS A 59 -22.52 -3.26 -4.55
CA LYS A 59 -23.32 -3.39 -5.77
C LYS A 59 -22.97 -2.34 -6.84
N LYS A 60 -22.68 -1.12 -6.38
CA LYS A 60 -22.33 0.01 -7.24
C LYS A 60 -20.81 0.17 -7.28
N ILE A 61 -20.18 -0.52 -8.18
CA ILE A 61 -18.74 -0.46 -8.40
C ILE A 61 -18.43 0.62 -9.42
N ASP A 62 -17.38 1.40 -9.18
CA ASP A 62 -16.95 2.47 -10.08
C ASP A 62 -16.45 1.91 -11.42
N LYS A 63 -16.85 2.54 -12.52
CA LYS A 63 -16.46 2.12 -13.87
C LYS A 63 -14.95 2.09 -14.10
N ASP A 64 -14.20 2.93 -13.41
CA ASP A 64 -12.73 2.94 -13.53
C ASP A 64 -12.09 1.65 -13.01
N LEU A 65 -12.77 0.90 -12.13
CA LEU A 65 -12.30 -0.41 -11.66
C LEU A 65 -12.28 -1.49 -12.75
N GLU A 66 -13.09 -1.37 -13.81
CA GLU A 66 -13.04 -2.27 -14.97
C GLU A 66 -11.66 -2.31 -15.62
N ARG A 67 -10.86 -1.25 -15.43
CA ARG A 67 -9.47 -1.17 -15.90
C ARG A 67 -8.51 -2.06 -15.11
N THR A 68 -8.91 -2.47 -13.93
CA THR A 68 -8.05 -3.24 -13.01
C THR A 68 -8.51 -4.68 -12.89
N LEU A 69 -9.81 -4.91 -12.75
CA LEU A 69 -10.38 -6.24 -12.59
C LEU A 69 -11.74 -6.34 -13.31
N PRO A 70 -12.11 -7.54 -13.76
CA PRO A 70 -13.45 -7.77 -14.27
C PRO A 70 -14.47 -7.63 -13.14
N ILE A 71 -15.46 -6.76 -13.35
CA ILE A 71 -16.51 -6.54 -12.35
C ILE A 71 -17.46 -7.74 -12.32
N PRO A 72 -17.70 -8.35 -11.15
CA PRO A 72 -18.60 -9.48 -11.03
C PRO A 72 -20.06 -9.06 -11.28
N LYS A 73 -20.73 -9.72 -12.24
CA LYS A 73 -22.11 -9.39 -12.64
C LYS A 73 -23.20 -9.95 -11.71
N GLY A 74 -22.88 -10.90 -10.86
CA GLY A 74 -23.88 -11.63 -10.07
C GLY A 74 -23.48 -11.92 -8.64
N HIS A 75 -22.83 -10.96 -7.96
CA HIS A 75 -22.41 -11.18 -6.59
C HIS A 75 -23.55 -11.08 -5.58
N ASN A 76 -23.68 -12.09 -4.72
CA ASN A 76 -24.64 -12.09 -3.62
C ASN A 76 -23.97 -11.66 -2.31
N ALA A 77 -23.90 -10.35 -2.10
CA ALA A 77 -23.31 -9.77 -0.89
C ALA A 77 -23.95 -10.27 0.40
N LYS A 78 -25.28 -10.47 0.39
CA LYS A 78 -26.01 -10.96 1.58
C LYS A 78 -25.55 -12.36 2.00
N ALA A 79 -25.39 -13.26 1.05
CA ALA A 79 -24.89 -14.61 1.34
C ALA A 79 -23.43 -14.58 1.85
N ALA A 80 -22.59 -13.70 1.29
CA ALA A 80 -21.22 -13.52 1.76
C ALA A 80 -21.19 -12.99 3.20
N TRP A 81 -21.96 -11.97 3.52
CA TRP A 81 -22.05 -11.44 4.89
C TRP A 81 -22.56 -12.47 5.88
N LYS A 82 -23.59 -13.25 5.50
CA LYS A 82 -24.10 -14.34 6.34
C LYS A 82 -23.00 -15.38 6.61
N LYS A 83 -22.28 -15.79 5.57
CA LYS A 83 -21.17 -16.73 5.70
C LYS A 83 -20.05 -16.20 6.61
N MET A 84 -19.76 -14.90 6.58
CA MET A 84 -18.81 -14.27 7.49
C MET A 84 -19.28 -14.32 8.93
N SER A 85 -20.55 -14.00 9.20
CA SER A 85 -21.12 -14.02 10.55
C SER A 85 -21.26 -15.43 11.13
N ASP A 86 -21.50 -16.44 10.29
CA ASP A 86 -21.71 -17.83 10.72
C ASP A 86 -20.40 -18.60 10.91
N SER A 87 -19.25 -18.02 10.53
CA SER A 87 -17.95 -18.68 10.56
C SER A 87 -17.02 -18.07 11.61
N ASP A 88 -16.10 -18.87 12.15
CA ASP A 88 -15.08 -18.41 13.07
C ASP A 88 -13.98 -17.68 12.31
N LEU A 89 -14.10 -16.36 12.20
CA LEU A 89 -13.15 -15.49 11.52
C LEU A 89 -12.05 -15.04 12.48
N GLU A 90 -10.85 -14.96 11.99
CA GLU A 90 -9.72 -14.36 12.69
C GLU A 90 -9.69 -12.84 12.52
N GLU A 91 -9.88 -12.37 11.28
CA GLU A 91 -9.87 -10.95 10.97
C GLU A 91 -10.74 -10.59 9.75
N VAL A 92 -11.12 -9.33 9.69
CA VAL A 92 -11.82 -8.74 8.55
C VAL A 92 -10.95 -7.64 7.95
N ARG A 93 -10.84 -7.62 6.62
CA ARG A 93 -10.16 -6.57 5.86
C ARG A 93 -11.10 -5.88 4.90
N LEU A 94 -10.98 -4.57 4.79
CA LEU A 94 -11.66 -3.79 3.77
C LEU A 94 -10.89 -3.85 2.45
N LEU A 95 -11.61 -4.05 1.36
CA LEU A 95 -11.07 -3.88 0.01
C LEU A 95 -11.32 -2.43 -0.40
N VAL A 96 -10.25 -1.71 -0.64
CA VAL A 96 -10.31 -0.29 -0.97
C VAL A 96 -9.58 -0.01 -2.28
N HIS A 97 -9.99 1.05 -2.96
CA HIS A 97 -9.29 1.47 -4.17
C HIS A 97 -8.95 2.96 -4.15
N THR A 98 -7.89 3.29 -4.85
CA THR A 98 -7.48 4.68 -5.06
C THR A 98 -8.32 5.35 -6.13
N GLN A 99 -8.42 6.68 -6.10
CA GLN A 99 -9.14 7.49 -7.07
C GLN A 99 -8.17 8.42 -7.85
N PRO A 100 -7.28 7.89 -8.71
CA PRO A 100 -6.24 8.68 -9.37
C PRO A 100 -6.80 9.74 -10.32
N ARG A 101 -8.04 9.59 -10.79
CA ARG A 101 -8.70 10.57 -11.65
C ARG A 101 -8.92 11.94 -10.97
N MET A 102 -8.99 11.95 -9.63
CA MET A 102 -9.14 13.19 -8.85
C MET A 102 -7.86 14.04 -8.85
N VAL A 103 -6.71 13.43 -9.17
CA VAL A 103 -5.41 14.13 -9.21
C VAL A 103 -5.09 14.54 -10.66
N THR A 104 -5.21 15.82 -10.96
CA THR A 104 -5.04 16.35 -12.33
C THR A 104 -3.61 16.20 -12.89
N GLY A 105 -2.60 16.23 -12.02
CA GLY A 105 -1.19 16.12 -12.40
C GLY A 105 -0.70 14.70 -12.73
N ILE A 106 -1.56 13.67 -12.62
CA ILE A 106 -1.20 12.28 -12.89
C ILE A 106 -1.97 11.76 -14.11
N PRO A 107 -1.29 11.26 -15.15
CA PRO A 107 -1.96 10.72 -16.35
C PRO A 107 -2.60 9.34 -16.09
N LYS A 108 -2.45 8.77 -14.91
CA LYS A 108 -2.99 7.47 -14.49
C LYS A 108 -4.50 7.59 -14.24
N LYS A 109 -5.28 6.71 -14.85
CA LYS A 109 -6.73 6.56 -14.62
C LYS A 109 -7.09 5.22 -14.00
N ARG A 110 -6.17 4.25 -14.03
CA ARG A 110 -6.34 2.91 -13.47
C ARG A 110 -6.22 2.97 -11.96
N PRO A 111 -7.27 2.63 -11.18
CA PRO A 111 -7.19 2.51 -9.73
C PRO A 111 -6.26 1.38 -9.30
N GLU A 112 -5.70 1.52 -8.13
CA GLU A 112 -5.02 0.43 -7.41
C GLU A 112 -5.92 -0.04 -6.29
N ILE A 113 -5.98 -1.36 -6.11
CA ILE A 113 -6.78 -2.02 -5.07
C ILE A 113 -5.83 -2.52 -4.01
N MET A 114 -6.21 -2.32 -2.77
CA MET A 114 -5.45 -2.83 -1.62
C MET A 114 -6.40 -3.29 -0.51
N GLU A 115 -5.86 -4.05 0.41
CA GLU A 115 -6.54 -4.48 1.62
C GLU A 115 -6.12 -3.60 2.79
N MET A 116 -7.09 -3.22 3.60
CA MET A 116 -6.86 -2.53 4.87
C MET A 116 -7.49 -3.35 6.00
N ALA A 117 -6.68 -3.73 6.97
CA ALA A 117 -7.17 -4.45 8.14
C ALA A 117 -8.05 -3.54 8.99
N VAL A 118 -9.14 -4.10 9.49
CA VAL A 118 -10.00 -3.44 10.49
C VAL A 118 -9.48 -3.88 11.86
N GLY A 119 -8.91 -2.94 12.61
CA GLY A 119 -8.36 -3.19 13.92
C GLY A 119 -9.34 -2.94 15.05
N GLY A 120 -9.09 -3.58 16.20
CA GLY A 120 -9.82 -3.38 17.44
C GLY A 120 -11.16 -4.12 17.55
N GLY A 121 -11.66 -4.21 18.77
CA GLY A 121 -12.95 -4.84 19.06
C GLY A 121 -13.00 -6.35 18.82
N SER A 122 -14.23 -6.87 18.87
CA SER A 122 -14.51 -8.25 18.49
C SER A 122 -14.66 -8.37 16.97
N VAL A 123 -14.56 -9.59 16.45
CA VAL A 123 -14.75 -9.84 15.01
C VAL A 123 -16.15 -9.41 14.54
N ASP A 124 -17.17 -9.57 15.37
CA ASP A 124 -18.52 -9.11 15.06
C ASP A 124 -18.57 -7.58 14.89
N ALA A 125 -17.91 -6.83 15.77
CA ALA A 125 -17.80 -5.38 15.65
C ALA A 125 -17.03 -4.97 14.37
N GLN A 126 -16.00 -5.72 13.97
CA GLN A 126 -15.30 -5.51 12.71
C GLN A 126 -16.19 -5.76 11.50
N ILE A 127 -17.07 -6.78 11.56
CA ILE A 127 -18.05 -7.07 10.50
C ILE A 127 -19.06 -5.94 10.38
N GLU A 128 -19.57 -5.43 11.52
CA GLU A 128 -20.52 -4.30 11.54
C GLU A 128 -19.90 -3.04 10.97
N PHE A 129 -18.69 -2.70 11.42
CA PHE A 129 -17.94 -1.58 10.87
C PHE A 129 -17.70 -1.72 9.37
N ALA A 130 -17.31 -2.92 8.92
CA ALA A 130 -17.11 -3.19 7.50
C ALA A 130 -18.40 -3.01 6.68
N LYS A 131 -19.55 -3.43 7.21
CA LYS A 131 -20.87 -3.20 6.57
C LYS A 131 -21.20 -1.71 6.48
N GLU A 132 -20.88 -0.96 7.51
CA GLU A 132 -21.12 0.48 7.55
C GLU A 132 -20.25 1.24 6.54
N MET A 133 -19.00 0.83 6.39
CA MET A 133 -18.02 1.48 5.50
C MET A 133 -18.21 1.14 4.02
N MET A 134 -19.04 0.15 3.68
CA MET A 134 -19.28 -0.24 2.28
C MET A 134 -19.75 0.93 1.42
N GLY A 135 -19.05 1.16 0.32
CA GLY A 135 -19.36 2.23 -0.64
C GLY A 135 -19.02 3.65 -0.18
N LYS A 136 -18.55 3.82 1.06
CA LYS A 136 -18.13 5.12 1.58
C LYS A 136 -16.70 5.45 1.13
N GLU A 137 -16.39 6.71 1.13
CA GLU A 137 -15.05 7.25 0.97
C GLU A 137 -14.48 7.58 2.33
N PHE A 138 -13.17 7.40 2.49
CA PHE A 138 -12.46 7.85 3.67
C PHE A 138 -11.24 8.68 3.28
N THR A 139 -10.95 9.65 4.10
CA THR A 139 -9.87 10.61 3.91
C THR A 139 -8.69 10.27 4.81
N MET A 140 -7.58 10.97 4.61
CA MET A 140 -6.42 10.83 5.48
C MET A 140 -6.73 11.23 6.93
N SER A 141 -7.63 12.20 7.14
CA SER A 141 -8.05 12.65 8.48
C SER A 141 -8.82 11.60 9.28
N ASP A 142 -9.44 10.63 8.60
CA ASP A 142 -10.13 9.49 9.25
C ASP A 142 -9.13 8.43 9.71
N PHE A 143 -7.93 8.44 9.14
CA PHE A 143 -6.88 7.46 9.40
C PHE A 143 -5.84 7.93 10.42
N THR A 144 -5.49 9.20 10.41
CA THR A 144 -4.41 9.77 11.23
C THR A 144 -4.72 11.19 11.68
N GLN A 145 -4.11 11.61 12.78
CA GLN A 145 -4.18 12.97 13.30
C GLN A 145 -2.95 13.80 12.92
N ASP A 146 -3.10 15.11 12.95
CA ASP A 146 -2.00 16.02 12.67
C ASP A 146 -0.84 15.83 13.65
N GLY A 147 0.37 15.72 13.12
CA GLY A 147 1.58 15.53 13.91
C GLY A 147 1.96 14.07 14.19
N GLU A 148 1.19 13.11 13.75
CA GLU A 148 1.55 11.71 13.88
C GLU A 148 2.67 11.30 12.91
N MET A 149 3.44 10.31 13.36
CA MET A 149 4.48 9.67 12.54
C MET A 149 3.87 8.56 11.71
N LEU A 150 4.16 8.54 10.43
CA LEU A 150 3.65 7.55 9.48
C LEU A 150 4.77 6.90 8.70
N ASP A 151 4.62 5.62 8.43
CA ASP A 151 5.48 4.87 7.51
C ASP A 151 4.91 4.93 6.09
N ALA A 152 5.75 5.27 5.13
CA ALA A 152 5.39 5.28 3.72
C ALA A 152 5.94 4.02 3.04
N ILE A 153 5.04 3.13 2.62
CA ILE A 153 5.40 1.90 1.91
C ILE A 153 5.04 2.08 0.43
N ALA A 154 6.03 1.98 -0.44
CA ALA A 154 5.84 2.16 -1.87
C ALA A 154 6.87 1.40 -2.70
N VAL A 155 6.54 1.18 -3.96
CA VAL A 155 7.51 0.66 -4.93
C VAL A 155 8.50 1.78 -5.25
N THR A 156 9.80 1.47 -5.14
CA THR A 156 10.87 2.42 -5.46
C THR A 156 10.91 2.75 -6.94
N THR A 157 11.53 3.87 -7.28
CA THR A 157 11.70 4.29 -8.68
C THR A 157 12.38 3.21 -9.50
N GLY A 158 11.79 2.87 -10.63
CA GLY A 158 12.38 1.92 -11.58
C GLY A 158 13.53 2.54 -12.36
N TYR A 159 14.58 1.76 -12.59
CA TYR A 159 15.75 2.16 -13.39
C TYR A 159 15.88 1.38 -14.70
N GLY A 160 14.85 0.60 -15.04
CA GLY A 160 14.87 -0.24 -16.24
C GLY A 160 15.89 -1.39 -16.14
N PHE A 161 16.36 -1.85 -17.28
CA PHE A 161 17.40 -2.89 -17.35
C PHE A 161 18.75 -2.30 -16.98
N GLN A 162 19.38 -2.84 -15.92
CA GLN A 162 20.65 -2.36 -15.41
C GLN A 162 21.70 -3.48 -15.38
N GLY A 163 22.96 -3.12 -15.67
CA GLY A 163 24.08 -4.02 -15.51
C GLY A 163 24.34 -4.38 -14.04
N HIS A 164 24.94 -5.53 -13.81
CA HIS A 164 25.21 -6.06 -12.47
C HIS A 164 26.05 -5.15 -11.58
N VAL A 165 26.99 -4.42 -12.17
CA VAL A 165 27.86 -3.48 -11.41
C VAL A 165 27.01 -2.36 -10.79
N LYS A 166 26.05 -1.79 -11.56
CA LYS A 166 25.21 -0.70 -11.08
C LYS A 166 24.08 -1.21 -10.17
N ARG A 167 23.48 -2.35 -10.55
CA ARG A 167 22.33 -2.91 -9.82
C ARG A 167 22.71 -3.51 -8.46
N TRP A 168 23.86 -4.20 -8.41
CA TRP A 168 24.26 -5.00 -7.25
C TRP A 168 25.54 -4.49 -6.58
N GLY A 169 26.21 -3.47 -7.13
CA GLY A 169 27.46 -2.95 -6.59
C GLY A 169 28.61 -3.96 -6.63
N VAL A 170 28.60 -4.88 -7.60
CA VAL A 170 29.67 -5.88 -7.74
C VAL A 170 31.00 -5.18 -7.94
N LYS A 171 32.04 -5.61 -7.20
CA LYS A 171 33.38 -5.06 -7.28
C LYS A 171 33.95 -5.24 -8.69
N LEU A 172 34.46 -4.15 -9.25
CA LEU A 172 35.19 -4.19 -10.51
C LEU A 172 36.45 -5.03 -10.37
N LEU A 173 36.71 -5.85 -11.38
CA LEU A 173 37.98 -6.59 -11.46
C LEU A 173 39.18 -5.63 -11.53
N THR A 174 40.34 -6.11 -11.17
CA THR A 174 41.57 -5.30 -11.16
C THR A 174 41.88 -4.72 -12.55
N HIS A 175 42.69 -3.64 -12.59
CA HIS A 175 43.10 -2.97 -13.84
C HIS A 175 43.82 -3.91 -14.82
N LYS A 176 44.41 -5.01 -14.34
CA LYS A 176 45.06 -6.04 -15.18
C LYS A 176 44.05 -6.82 -16.05
N ASN A 177 42.76 -6.77 -15.77
CA ASN A 177 41.69 -7.39 -16.57
C ASN A 177 41.07 -6.37 -17.55
N SER A 178 41.86 -5.75 -18.39
CA SER A 178 41.51 -4.56 -19.18
C SER A 178 40.19 -4.69 -19.98
N LYS A 179 39.98 -5.79 -20.68
CA LYS A 179 38.75 -6.02 -21.50
C LYS A 179 37.56 -6.62 -20.74
N HIS A 180 37.82 -7.15 -19.55
CA HIS A 180 36.82 -7.88 -18.77
C HIS A 180 36.54 -7.29 -17.38
N ARG A 181 36.98 -6.04 -17.17
CA ARG A 181 36.94 -5.39 -15.87
C ARG A 181 35.56 -5.31 -15.25
N ARG A 182 34.51 -5.18 -16.07
CA ARG A 182 33.11 -5.09 -15.64
C ARG A 182 32.39 -6.43 -15.66
N MET A 183 33.06 -7.53 -15.88
CA MET A 183 32.47 -8.85 -15.85
C MET A 183 32.35 -9.36 -14.42
N ILE A 184 31.29 -10.13 -14.14
CA ILE A 184 31.07 -10.74 -12.84
C ILE A 184 32.02 -11.92 -12.58
N GLY A 185 32.55 -12.52 -13.65
CA GLY A 185 33.28 -13.77 -13.61
C GLY A 185 32.39 -14.95 -13.92
N ASN A 186 32.63 -16.08 -13.28
CA ASN A 186 31.86 -17.28 -13.48
C ASN A 186 30.66 -17.33 -12.53
N LEU A 187 29.47 -17.66 -13.02
CA LEU A 187 28.23 -17.77 -12.23
C LEU A 187 28.04 -19.17 -11.63
N GLY A 188 28.93 -20.08 -11.89
CA GLY A 188 28.87 -21.46 -11.43
C GLY A 188 29.59 -22.40 -12.36
N PRO A 189 29.64 -23.73 -12.11
CA PRO A 189 30.23 -24.70 -13.00
C PRO A 189 29.47 -24.73 -14.34
N PHE A 190 30.19 -25.02 -15.42
CA PHE A 190 29.62 -25.10 -16.77
C PHE A 190 28.61 -26.25 -16.91
N SER A 191 28.83 -27.29 -16.16
CA SER A 191 27.92 -28.45 -16.07
C SER A 191 27.64 -28.72 -14.59
N PRO A 192 26.59 -28.10 -13.99
CA PRO A 192 26.15 -28.45 -12.65
C PRO A 192 25.66 -29.90 -12.68
N GLY A 193 26.31 -30.79 -11.95
CA GLY A 193 25.93 -32.15 -11.74
C GLY A 193 24.72 -32.30 -10.84
#